data_6df9001cb2a167b4d1b4f1ed6f2cd7ec
#
_entry.id   6df9001cb2a167b4d1b4f1ed6f2cd7ec
#
_cell.length_a   1.000
_cell.length_b   1.000
_cell.length_c   1.000
_cell.angle_alpha   90.00
_cell.angle_beta   90.00
_cell.angle_gamma   90.00
#
_symmetry.space_group_name_H-M   'P 1'
#
loop_
_entity.id
_entity.type
_entity.pdbx_description
1 polymer ?
#
loop_
_entity_poly.entity_id
_entity_poly.type
_entity_poly.pdbx_seq_one_letter_code
_entity_poly.pdbx_strand_id
1 'polypeptide(L)'
;MSGYLESVLVLLAINTILAYAAFLPMVAGQLNLGVAAFVAIGAYSAGYLSNSFGLHPVAAALAAVAVAAMLGWIVAFPILRTRGIYLALATFALNQLVQGTILNLDAVGGASGYPVPAHIGFPVVAAFAAAVIVLVFLAFRTRFGISVTAVSDDERAADLMGLSVRGLQSAAFTAGAALAGLAGALYAHHFNYVEAQNYGVLFSIYVVLYVLLGGTQTAYGPLLGAAVFTLLPELLRGSAAWRYVIFACLIIAIMSLRPQGVIVRGSWFSKRAA
;
A
#
# COMPACT_ATOMS: atom_id res chain seq x y z
N MET A 1 17.47 16.71 14.75
CA MET A 1 16.03 16.87 14.43
C MET A 1 15.27 16.45 15.68
N SER A 2 14.18 17.11 16.03
CA SER A 2 13.34 16.64 17.15
C SER A 2 12.80 15.25 16.79
N GLY A 3 12.79 14.30 17.72
CA GLY A 3 12.32 12.92 17.46
C GLY A 3 10.90 12.85 16.88
N TYR A 4 10.12 13.89 17.10
CA TYR A 4 8.81 14.07 16.50
C TYR A 4 8.85 14.24 14.97
N LEU A 5 9.70 15.11 14.43
CA LEU A 5 9.83 15.30 12.99
C LEU A 5 10.32 14.00 12.31
N GLU A 6 11.20 13.28 12.98
CA GLU A 6 11.66 11.97 12.51
C GLU A 6 10.50 10.98 12.37
N SER A 7 9.63 10.87 13.40
CA SER A 7 8.47 9.98 13.36
C SER A 7 7.48 10.34 12.24
N VAL A 8 7.23 11.64 12.00
CA VAL A 8 6.38 12.10 10.89
C VAL A 8 6.97 11.73 9.53
N LEU A 9 8.28 11.91 9.35
CA LEU A 9 8.97 11.55 8.11
C LEU A 9 8.99 10.03 7.87
N VAL A 10 9.14 9.23 8.94
CA VAL A 10 9.03 7.77 8.84
C VAL A 10 7.62 7.35 8.43
N LEU A 11 6.58 7.92 9.05
CA LEU A 11 5.20 7.66 8.66
C LEU A 11 4.93 8.05 7.20
N LEU A 12 5.46 9.19 6.76
CA LEU A 12 5.36 9.62 5.36
C LEU A 12 6.03 8.63 4.41
N ALA A 13 7.21 8.13 4.75
CA ALA A 13 7.93 7.15 3.96
C ALA A 13 7.17 5.82 3.88
N ILE A 14 6.67 5.30 5.00
CA ILE A 14 5.86 4.07 5.06
C ILE A 14 4.55 4.24 4.29
N ASN A 15 3.83 5.34 4.48
CA ASN A 15 2.57 5.63 3.78
C ASN A 15 2.79 5.79 2.27
N THR A 16 3.96 6.26 1.84
CA THR A 16 4.33 6.29 0.42
C THR A 16 4.46 4.87 -0.15
N ILE A 17 5.13 3.95 0.57
CA ILE A 17 5.22 2.55 0.16
C ILE A 17 3.83 1.91 0.11
N LEU A 18 2.97 2.16 1.12
CA LEU A 18 1.59 1.69 1.17
C LEU A 18 0.75 2.21 0.01
N ALA A 19 0.90 3.49 -0.33
CA ALA A 19 0.20 4.08 -1.46
C ALA A 19 0.58 3.37 -2.78
N TYR A 20 1.87 3.06 -2.99
CA TYR A 20 2.29 2.26 -4.14
C TYR A 20 1.82 0.81 -4.08
N ALA A 21 1.73 0.22 -2.89
CA ALA A 21 1.18 -1.12 -2.71
C ALA A 21 -0.28 -1.24 -3.18
N ALA A 22 -1.10 -0.21 -2.91
CA ALA A 22 -2.48 -0.16 -3.41
C ALA A 22 -2.57 0.29 -4.87
N PHE A 23 -1.65 1.15 -5.31
CA PHE A 23 -1.62 1.72 -6.67
C PHE A 23 -1.40 0.64 -7.73
N LEU A 24 -0.46 -0.28 -7.53
CA LEU A 24 -0.11 -1.29 -8.52
C LEU A 24 -1.31 -2.16 -8.95
N PRO A 25 -2.10 -2.76 -8.03
CA PRO A 25 -3.33 -3.45 -8.41
C PRO A 25 -4.37 -2.52 -9.05
N MET A 26 -4.51 -1.28 -8.54
CA MET A 26 -5.52 -0.34 -9.05
C MET A 26 -5.25 0.09 -10.49
N VAL A 27 -3.99 0.28 -10.88
CA VAL A 27 -3.63 0.56 -12.29
C VAL A 27 -3.87 -0.65 -13.19
N ALA A 28 -3.97 -1.86 -12.64
CA ALA A 28 -4.38 -3.06 -13.37
C ALA A 28 -5.91 -3.28 -13.37
N GLY A 29 -6.70 -2.28 -12.96
CA GLY A 29 -8.16 -2.34 -12.88
C GLY A 29 -8.69 -3.14 -11.68
N GLN A 30 -7.89 -3.35 -10.64
CA GLN A 30 -8.23 -4.18 -9.49
C GLN A 30 -8.42 -3.33 -8.23
N LEU A 31 -9.63 -3.29 -7.70
CA LEU A 31 -9.88 -2.68 -6.39
C LEU A 31 -9.54 -3.70 -5.28
N ASN A 32 -8.37 -3.55 -4.67
CA ASN A 32 -7.88 -4.42 -3.61
C ASN A 32 -8.12 -3.81 -2.23
N LEU A 33 -9.04 -4.39 -1.45
CA LEU A 33 -9.30 -4.04 -0.04
C LEU A 33 -8.56 -4.96 0.96
N GLY A 34 -7.66 -5.81 0.46
CA GLY A 34 -6.85 -6.73 1.25
C GLY A 34 -5.42 -6.24 1.54
N VAL A 35 -5.12 -4.97 1.30
CA VAL A 35 -3.77 -4.42 1.49
C VAL A 35 -3.31 -4.61 2.93
N ALA A 36 -4.17 -4.37 3.93
CA ALA A 36 -3.86 -4.53 5.34
C ALA A 36 -3.49 -5.98 5.71
N ALA A 37 -4.06 -6.98 5.04
CA ALA A 37 -3.66 -8.38 5.23
C ALA A 37 -2.18 -8.60 4.92
N PHE A 38 -1.71 -8.08 3.79
CA PHE A 38 -0.30 -8.21 3.40
C PHE A 38 0.64 -7.36 4.27
N VAL A 39 0.16 -6.20 4.75
CA VAL A 39 0.89 -5.41 5.76
C VAL A 39 1.06 -6.19 7.06
N ALA A 40 -0.03 -6.81 7.55
CA ALA A 40 0.02 -7.65 8.74
C ALA A 40 0.95 -8.85 8.56
N ILE A 41 0.83 -9.58 7.44
CA ILE A 41 1.74 -10.69 7.11
C ILE A 41 3.20 -10.23 7.12
N GLY A 42 3.50 -9.08 6.50
CA GLY A 42 4.85 -8.53 6.48
C GLY A 42 5.35 -8.14 7.87
N ALA A 43 4.53 -7.45 8.66
CA ALA A 43 4.87 -7.01 10.00
C ALA A 43 5.16 -8.19 10.95
N TYR A 44 4.25 -9.16 10.98
CA TYR A 44 4.37 -10.31 11.86
C TYR A 44 5.45 -11.30 11.43
N SER A 45 5.61 -11.55 10.12
CA SER A 45 6.69 -12.41 9.62
C SER A 45 8.06 -11.80 9.88
N ALA A 46 8.25 -10.49 9.65
CA ALA A 46 9.50 -9.81 9.94
C ALA A 46 9.82 -9.80 11.44
N GLY A 47 8.82 -9.49 12.28
CA GLY A 47 8.96 -9.52 13.73
C GLY A 47 9.32 -10.92 14.25
N TYR A 48 8.65 -11.95 13.77
CA TYR A 48 8.90 -13.33 14.15
C TYR A 48 10.29 -13.80 13.72
N LEU A 49 10.71 -13.52 12.49
CA LEU A 49 12.03 -13.88 11.98
C LEU A 49 13.16 -13.18 12.75
N SER A 50 12.95 -11.91 13.08
CA SER A 50 13.93 -11.14 13.85
C SER A 50 14.04 -11.64 15.30
N ASN A 51 12.90 -11.99 15.94
CA ASN A 51 12.86 -12.42 17.34
C ASN A 51 13.30 -13.88 17.52
N SER A 52 12.77 -14.81 16.68
CA SER A 52 13.00 -16.25 16.85
C SER A 52 14.32 -16.72 16.24
N PHE A 53 14.75 -16.11 15.13
CA PHE A 53 15.96 -16.51 14.42
C PHE A 53 17.12 -15.51 14.57
N GLY A 54 16.92 -14.40 15.28
CA GLY A 54 17.96 -13.38 15.46
C GLY A 54 18.40 -12.71 14.16
N LEU A 55 17.57 -12.72 13.13
CA LEU A 55 17.91 -12.13 11.84
C LEU A 55 18.08 -10.62 11.96
N HIS A 56 19.06 -10.09 11.24
CA HIS A 56 19.22 -8.64 11.13
C HIS A 56 17.92 -8.00 10.56
N PRO A 57 17.43 -6.87 11.11
CA PRO A 57 16.14 -6.29 10.76
C PRO A 57 15.89 -6.08 9.26
N VAL A 58 16.94 -5.67 8.53
CA VAL A 58 16.88 -5.51 7.06
C VAL A 58 16.67 -6.85 6.35
N ALA A 59 17.37 -7.90 6.81
CA ALA A 59 17.20 -9.25 6.24
C ALA A 59 15.82 -9.81 6.55
N ALA A 60 15.31 -9.60 7.76
CA ALA A 60 13.94 -9.96 8.16
C ALA A 60 12.89 -9.22 7.34
N ALA A 61 13.09 -7.92 7.05
CA ALA A 61 12.22 -7.15 6.18
C ALA A 61 12.21 -7.70 4.74
N LEU A 62 13.37 -8.03 4.17
CA LEU A 62 13.45 -8.62 2.83
C LEU A 62 12.80 -10.02 2.78
N ALA A 63 12.99 -10.84 3.81
CA ALA A 63 12.30 -12.13 3.92
C ALA A 63 10.77 -11.96 4.02
N ALA A 64 10.29 -10.97 4.77
CA ALA A 64 8.88 -10.64 4.87
C ALA A 64 8.27 -10.20 3.51
N VAL A 65 9.03 -9.44 2.72
CA VAL A 65 8.65 -9.12 1.33
C VAL A 65 8.44 -10.38 0.50
N ALA A 66 9.36 -11.35 0.60
CA ALA A 66 9.26 -12.62 -0.12
C ALA A 66 8.03 -13.44 0.33
N VAL A 67 7.76 -13.50 1.65
CA VAL A 67 6.59 -14.17 2.21
C VAL A 67 5.30 -13.49 1.72
N ALA A 68 5.20 -12.17 1.80
CA ALA A 68 4.04 -11.42 1.34
C ALA A 68 3.83 -11.56 -0.17
N ALA A 69 4.91 -11.53 -0.97
CA ALA A 69 4.85 -11.76 -2.42
C ALA A 69 4.37 -13.17 -2.75
N MET A 70 4.91 -14.19 -2.08
CA MET A 70 4.52 -15.59 -2.30
C MET A 70 3.05 -15.81 -1.98
N LEU A 71 2.57 -15.33 -0.83
CA LEU A 71 1.17 -15.42 -0.45
C LEU A 71 0.28 -14.59 -1.39
N GLY A 72 0.74 -13.40 -1.77
CA GLY A 72 0.07 -12.56 -2.77
C GLY A 72 -0.10 -13.27 -4.11
N TRP A 73 0.92 -13.97 -4.58
CA TRP A 73 0.86 -14.75 -5.81
C TRP A 73 -0.09 -15.94 -5.72
N ILE A 74 -0.04 -16.70 -4.61
CA ILE A 74 -0.94 -17.85 -4.36
C ILE A 74 -2.39 -17.38 -4.32
N VAL A 75 -2.66 -16.30 -3.60
CA VAL A 75 -4.00 -15.73 -3.40
C VAL A 75 -4.52 -15.04 -4.66
N ALA A 76 -3.64 -14.44 -5.48
CA ALA A 76 -4.01 -13.84 -6.75
C ALA A 76 -4.73 -14.86 -7.67
N PHE A 77 -4.27 -16.12 -7.69
CA PHE A 77 -4.82 -17.13 -8.59
C PHE A 77 -6.33 -17.38 -8.40
N PRO A 78 -6.88 -17.62 -7.20
CA PRO A 78 -8.32 -17.75 -6.99
C PRO A 78 -9.06 -16.40 -7.01
N ILE A 79 -8.49 -15.35 -6.44
CA ILE A 79 -9.17 -14.06 -6.28
C ILE A 79 -9.37 -13.36 -7.64
N LEU A 80 -8.39 -13.42 -8.55
CA LEU A 80 -8.50 -12.81 -9.88
C LEU A 80 -9.43 -13.56 -10.86
N ARG A 81 -10.09 -14.62 -10.42
CA ARG A 81 -11.24 -15.19 -11.14
C ARG A 81 -12.49 -14.34 -10.97
N THR A 82 -12.56 -13.55 -9.91
CA THR A 82 -13.65 -12.59 -9.63
C THR A 82 -13.32 -11.21 -10.23
N ARG A 83 -14.35 -10.41 -10.53
CA ARG A 83 -14.18 -9.09 -11.17
C ARG A 83 -15.01 -8.04 -10.45
N GLY A 84 -14.62 -6.77 -10.59
CA GLY A 84 -15.34 -5.62 -10.07
C GLY A 84 -15.55 -5.70 -8.55
N ILE A 85 -16.79 -5.55 -8.10
CA ILE A 85 -17.13 -5.52 -6.68
C ILE A 85 -16.86 -6.87 -5.97
N TYR A 86 -16.97 -8.00 -6.69
CA TYR A 86 -16.68 -9.31 -6.11
C TYR A 86 -15.20 -9.50 -5.80
N LEU A 87 -14.31 -8.87 -6.56
CA LEU A 87 -12.88 -8.81 -6.27
C LEU A 87 -12.62 -8.05 -4.96
N ALA A 88 -13.26 -6.89 -4.82
CA ALA A 88 -13.15 -6.10 -3.59
C ALA A 88 -13.66 -6.87 -2.36
N LEU A 89 -14.79 -7.57 -2.48
CA LEU A 89 -15.35 -8.41 -1.40
C LEU A 89 -14.44 -9.60 -1.07
N ALA A 90 -13.84 -10.25 -2.08
CA ALA A 90 -12.93 -11.36 -1.87
C ALA A 90 -11.64 -10.91 -1.15
N THR A 91 -11.08 -9.76 -1.53
CA THR A 91 -9.90 -9.19 -0.85
C THR A 91 -10.25 -8.66 0.54
N PHE A 92 -11.45 -8.13 0.75
CA PHE A 92 -11.98 -7.80 2.07
C PHE A 92 -12.05 -9.05 2.97
N ALA A 93 -12.63 -10.15 2.47
CA ALA A 93 -12.72 -11.41 3.22
C ALA A 93 -11.32 -11.97 3.55
N LEU A 94 -10.36 -11.87 2.61
CA LEU A 94 -8.96 -12.21 2.86
C LEU A 94 -8.39 -11.41 4.04
N ASN A 95 -8.67 -10.10 4.09
CA ASN A 95 -8.19 -9.26 5.18
C ASN A 95 -8.71 -9.73 6.54
N GLN A 96 -10.02 -10.04 6.61
CA GLN A 96 -10.64 -10.54 7.84
C GLN A 96 -10.12 -11.92 8.24
N LEU A 97 -9.86 -12.78 7.26
CA LEU A 97 -9.27 -14.10 7.49
C LEU A 97 -7.87 -13.98 8.09
N VAL A 98 -7.00 -13.16 7.50
CA VAL A 98 -5.63 -12.96 8.00
C VAL A 98 -5.64 -12.33 9.39
N GLN A 99 -6.43 -11.26 9.60
CA GLN A 99 -6.56 -10.62 10.90
C GLN A 99 -7.07 -11.62 11.97
N GLY A 100 -8.14 -12.37 11.66
CA GLY A 100 -8.69 -13.37 12.57
C GLY A 100 -7.71 -14.50 12.86
N THR A 101 -6.93 -14.94 11.88
CA THR A 101 -5.89 -15.96 12.06
C THR A 101 -4.81 -15.46 13.03
N ILE A 102 -4.29 -14.24 12.83
CA ILE A 102 -3.25 -13.67 13.69
C ILE A 102 -3.74 -13.49 15.13
N LEU A 103 -4.99 -13.02 15.31
CA LEU A 103 -5.60 -12.85 16.64
C LEU A 103 -5.71 -14.15 17.44
N ASN A 104 -5.83 -15.29 16.76
CA ASN A 104 -5.94 -16.61 17.38
C ASN A 104 -4.61 -17.38 17.39
N LEU A 105 -3.50 -16.78 16.94
CA LEU A 105 -2.20 -17.44 16.87
C LEU A 105 -1.31 -17.02 18.05
N ASP A 106 -1.28 -17.81 19.12
CA ASP A 106 -0.50 -17.54 20.33
C ASP A 106 1.00 -17.39 20.08
N ALA A 107 1.55 -18.07 19.05
CA ALA A 107 2.96 -18.01 18.67
C ALA A 107 3.46 -16.59 18.30
N VAL A 108 2.54 -15.70 17.90
CA VAL A 108 2.82 -14.30 17.55
C VAL A 108 2.11 -13.31 18.48
N GLY A 109 1.76 -13.74 19.69
CA GLY A 109 1.15 -12.90 20.72
C GLY A 109 -0.35 -12.69 20.61
N GLY A 110 -1.01 -13.19 19.55
CA GLY A 110 -2.46 -13.13 19.38
C GLY A 110 -3.05 -11.73 19.57
N ALA A 111 -4.04 -11.62 20.44
CA ALA A 111 -4.70 -10.35 20.75
C ALA A 111 -3.85 -9.37 21.57
N SER A 112 -2.79 -9.86 22.24
CA SER A 112 -1.91 -9.03 23.08
C SER A 112 -0.86 -8.26 22.26
N GLY A 113 -0.75 -8.53 20.95
CA GLY A 113 0.27 -7.96 20.09
C GLY A 113 1.64 -8.64 20.22
N TYR A 114 2.58 -8.25 19.36
CA TYR A 114 3.90 -8.88 19.28
C TYR A 114 5.01 -7.84 19.39
N PRO A 115 5.90 -7.93 20.39
CA PRO A 115 7.04 -7.03 20.51
C PRO A 115 8.12 -7.39 19.49
N VAL A 116 8.72 -6.38 18.87
CA VAL A 116 9.80 -6.51 17.88
C VAL A 116 11.02 -5.75 18.40
N PRO A 117 11.98 -6.42 19.08
CA PRO A 117 13.07 -5.74 19.78
C PRO A 117 14.08 -5.07 18.87
N ALA A 118 14.20 -5.51 17.61
CA ALA A 118 15.15 -4.98 16.66
C ALA A 118 14.64 -3.69 15.99
N HIS A 119 15.35 -2.57 16.14
CA HIS A 119 14.95 -1.26 15.64
C HIS A 119 15.57 -0.92 14.28
N ILE A 120 14.75 -0.33 13.40
CA ILE A 120 15.21 0.28 12.14
C ILE A 120 15.04 1.80 12.23
N GLY A 121 16.15 2.53 12.10
CA GLY A 121 16.15 3.99 12.10
C GLY A 121 15.62 4.60 10.79
N PHE A 122 15.27 5.90 10.86
CA PHE A 122 14.76 6.69 9.72
C PHE A 122 15.58 6.56 8.42
N PRO A 123 16.94 6.61 8.43
CA PRO A 123 17.71 6.56 7.17
C PRO A 123 17.44 5.29 6.35
N VAL A 124 17.26 4.16 7.01
CA VAL A 124 16.98 2.89 6.34
C VAL A 124 15.56 2.87 5.78
N VAL A 125 14.57 3.34 6.54
CA VAL A 125 13.19 3.45 6.07
C VAL A 125 13.11 4.39 4.86
N ALA A 126 13.78 5.54 4.92
CA ALA A 126 13.84 6.50 3.82
C ALA A 126 14.51 5.92 2.57
N ALA A 127 15.59 5.13 2.74
CA ALA A 127 16.26 4.45 1.65
C ALA A 127 15.34 3.44 0.95
N PHE A 128 14.57 2.64 1.71
CA PHE A 128 13.59 1.72 1.13
C PHE A 128 12.46 2.46 0.41
N ALA A 129 11.94 3.55 0.99
CA ALA A 129 10.92 4.36 0.33
C ALA A 129 11.44 4.97 -0.98
N ALA A 130 12.66 5.52 -0.99
CA ALA A 130 13.30 6.04 -2.19
C ALA A 130 13.51 4.94 -3.25
N ALA A 131 13.98 3.76 -2.83
CA ALA A 131 14.14 2.62 -3.73
C ALA A 131 12.80 2.19 -4.36
N VAL A 132 11.71 2.12 -3.58
CA VAL A 132 10.36 1.80 -4.08
C VAL A 132 9.89 2.86 -5.07
N ILE A 133 10.05 4.15 -4.77
CA ILE A 133 9.70 5.24 -5.68
C ILE A 133 10.41 5.05 -7.01
N VAL A 134 11.73 4.91 -6.99
CA VAL A 134 12.55 4.72 -8.20
C VAL A 134 12.12 3.46 -8.97
N LEU A 135 11.91 2.34 -8.27
CA LEU A 135 11.49 1.08 -8.88
C LEU A 135 10.14 1.22 -9.59
N VAL A 136 9.15 1.84 -8.95
CA VAL A 136 7.83 2.06 -9.56
C VAL A 136 7.95 3.00 -10.76
N PHE A 137 8.68 4.11 -10.67
CA PHE A 137 8.89 5.01 -11.79
C PHE A 137 9.58 4.32 -12.97
N LEU A 138 10.59 3.49 -12.71
CA LEU A 138 11.24 2.69 -13.74
C LEU A 138 10.28 1.67 -14.35
N ALA A 139 9.51 0.93 -13.53
CA ALA A 139 8.53 -0.04 -13.99
C ALA A 139 7.49 0.61 -14.94
N PHE A 140 7.01 1.82 -14.61
CA PHE A 140 6.06 2.55 -15.45
C PHE A 140 6.67 3.16 -16.74
N ARG A 141 7.99 3.23 -16.83
CA ARG A 141 8.70 3.58 -18.09
C ARG A 141 8.95 2.38 -19.00
N THR A 142 8.76 1.15 -18.48
CA THR A 142 8.94 -0.07 -19.27
C THR A 142 7.64 -0.51 -19.96
N ARG A 143 7.74 -1.57 -20.77
CA ARG A 143 6.57 -2.21 -21.40
C ARG A 143 5.52 -2.67 -20.38
N PHE A 144 5.95 -3.05 -19.15
CA PHE A 144 5.04 -3.45 -18.09
C PHE A 144 4.04 -2.34 -17.75
N GLY A 145 4.51 -1.12 -17.51
CA GLY A 145 3.63 0.01 -17.17
C GLY A 145 2.61 0.33 -18.27
N ILE A 146 3.05 0.30 -19.54
CA ILE A 146 2.17 0.52 -20.70
C ILE A 146 1.12 -0.59 -20.79
N SER A 147 1.52 -1.85 -20.63
CA SER A 147 0.62 -3.01 -20.74
C SER A 147 -0.41 -3.05 -19.60
N VAL A 148 0.00 -2.74 -18.36
CA VAL A 148 -0.91 -2.70 -17.21
C VAL A 148 -1.95 -1.58 -17.37
N THR A 149 -1.55 -0.41 -17.87
CA THR A 149 -2.48 0.69 -18.15
C THR A 149 -3.45 0.32 -19.27
N ALA A 150 -2.98 -0.32 -20.34
CA ALA A 150 -3.84 -0.78 -21.44
C ALA A 150 -4.89 -1.80 -20.95
N VAL A 151 -4.52 -2.71 -20.04
CA VAL A 151 -5.46 -3.65 -19.42
C VAL A 151 -6.52 -2.93 -18.59
N SER A 152 -6.15 -1.87 -17.88
CA SER A 152 -7.10 -1.06 -17.09
C SER A 152 -8.09 -0.29 -17.96
N ASP A 153 -7.65 0.20 -19.12
CA ASP A 153 -8.50 0.97 -20.03
C ASP A 153 -9.53 0.07 -20.73
N ASP A 154 -9.11 -1.08 -21.28
CA ASP A 154 -9.99 -2.09 -21.89
C ASP A 154 -9.33 -3.48 -21.87
N GLU A 155 -9.82 -4.37 -20.97
CA GLU A 155 -9.32 -5.74 -20.85
C GLU A 155 -9.50 -6.55 -22.15
N ARG A 156 -10.61 -6.33 -22.90
CA ARG A 156 -10.90 -7.09 -24.11
C ARG A 156 -10.01 -6.67 -25.27
N ALA A 157 -9.81 -5.35 -25.42
CA ALA A 157 -8.92 -4.82 -26.44
C ALA A 157 -7.46 -5.26 -26.17
N ALA A 158 -7.03 -5.26 -24.90
CA ALA A 158 -5.70 -5.71 -24.50
C ALA A 158 -5.49 -7.23 -24.80
N ASP A 159 -6.49 -8.06 -24.55
CA ASP A 159 -6.44 -9.50 -24.85
C ASP A 159 -6.36 -9.76 -26.36
N LEU A 160 -7.14 -9.04 -27.15
CA LEU A 160 -7.08 -9.11 -28.64
C LEU A 160 -5.72 -8.66 -29.19
N MET A 161 -5.00 -7.78 -28.51
CA MET A 161 -3.64 -7.38 -28.85
C MET A 161 -2.57 -8.39 -28.38
N GLY A 162 -2.98 -9.52 -27.80
CA GLY A 162 -2.08 -10.59 -27.34
C GLY A 162 -1.44 -10.35 -25.98
N LEU A 163 -1.95 -9.39 -25.18
CA LEU A 163 -1.49 -9.18 -23.82
C LEU A 163 -2.13 -10.23 -22.88
N SER A 164 -1.33 -10.88 -22.06
CA SER A 164 -1.85 -11.80 -21.04
C SER A 164 -2.46 -11.01 -19.87
N VAL A 165 -3.74 -10.66 -19.97
CA VAL A 165 -4.47 -9.87 -18.96
C VAL A 165 -4.29 -10.44 -17.56
N ARG A 166 -4.56 -11.74 -17.37
CA ARG A 166 -4.42 -12.40 -16.06
C ARG A 166 -2.98 -12.39 -15.53
N GLY A 167 -2.00 -12.57 -16.41
CA GLY A 167 -0.58 -12.51 -16.02
C GLY A 167 -0.18 -11.13 -15.51
N LEU A 168 -0.59 -10.07 -16.22
CA LEU A 168 -0.32 -8.69 -15.83
C LEU A 168 -1.05 -8.30 -14.54
N GLN A 169 -2.30 -8.72 -14.40
CA GLN A 169 -3.09 -8.50 -13.20
C GLN A 169 -2.49 -9.24 -11.98
N SER A 170 -2.07 -10.51 -12.16
CA SER A 170 -1.42 -11.28 -11.10
C SER A 170 -0.07 -10.67 -10.69
N ALA A 171 0.73 -10.23 -11.66
CA ALA A 171 2.01 -9.57 -11.39
C ALA A 171 1.82 -8.26 -10.62
N ALA A 172 0.84 -7.43 -11.01
CA ALA A 172 0.53 -6.18 -10.33
C ALA A 172 0.04 -6.42 -8.90
N PHE A 173 -0.85 -7.40 -8.70
CA PHE A 173 -1.35 -7.80 -7.37
C PHE A 173 -0.23 -8.30 -6.46
N THR A 174 0.62 -9.19 -6.98
CA THR A 174 1.77 -9.75 -6.24
C THR A 174 2.78 -8.68 -5.88
N ALA A 175 3.09 -7.77 -6.80
CA ALA A 175 3.98 -6.64 -6.53
C ALA A 175 3.38 -5.70 -5.47
N GLY A 176 2.07 -5.44 -5.52
CA GLY A 176 1.36 -4.70 -4.48
C GLY A 176 1.44 -5.37 -3.12
N ALA A 177 1.23 -6.70 -3.06
CA ALA A 177 1.37 -7.49 -1.83
C ALA A 177 2.80 -7.45 -1.27
N ALA A 178 3.82 -7.53 -2.12
CA ALA A 178 5.22 -7.41 -1.74
C ALA A 178 5.54 -6.05 -1.09
N LEU A 179 5.07 -4.94 -1.70
CA LEU A 179 5.24 -3.60 -1.15
C LEU A 179 4.47 -3.40 0.15
N ALA A 180 3.26 -3.96 0.26
CA ALA A 180 2.50 -3.94 1.51
C ALA A 180 3.25 -4.67 2.63
N GLY A 181 3.81 -5.86 2.32
CA GLY A 181 4.66 -6.61 3.25
C GLY A 181 5.90 -5.84 3.69
N LEU A 182 6.57 -5.14 2.76
CA LEU A 182 7.70 -4.27 3.07
C LEU A 182 7.30 -3.15 4.04
N ALA A 183 6.20 -2.45 3.75
CA ALA A 183 5.70 -1.38 4.61
C ALA A 183 5.39 -1.89 6.02
N GLY A 184 4.75 -3.07 6.14
CA GLY A 184 4.47 -3.71 7.42
C GLY A 184 5.73 -4.08 8.19
N ALA A 185 6.73 -4.66 7.52
CA ALA A 185 8.01 -5.02 8.12
C ALA A 185 8.78 -3.79 8.64
N LEU A 186 8.83 -2.72 7.87
CA LEU A 186 9.47 -1.46 8.27
C LEU A 186 8.73 -0.81 9.45
N TYR A 187 7.39 -0.84 9.42
CA TYR A 187 6.56 -0.35 10.54
C TYR A 187 6.86 -1.11 11.83
N ALA A 188 6.86 -2.45 11.76
CA ALA A 188 7.11 -3.32 12.90
C ALA A 188 8.47 -3.05 13.57
N HIS A 189 9.53 -2.94 12.79
CA HIS A 189 10.88 -2.68 13.29
C HIS A 189 11.12 -1.23 13.73
N HIS A 190 10.39 -0.26 13.18
CA HIS A 190 10.55 1.14 13.59
C HIS A 190 9.81 1.43 14.89
N PHE A 191 8.56 0.93 15.02
CA PHE A 191 7.74 1.16 16.21
C PHE A 191 7.93 0.09 17.30
N ASN A 192 8.71 -0.97 17.02
CA ASN A 192 9.06 -2.04 17.95
C ASN A 192 7.86 -2.83 18.50
N TYR A 193 6.67 -2.66 17.94
CA TYR A 193 5.46 -3.32 18.38
C TYR A 193 4.42 -3.44 17.27
N VAL A 194 3.69 -4.55 17.26
CA VAL A 194 2.67 -4.85 16.24
C VAL A 194 1.41 -5.37 16.89
N GLU A 195 0.26 -4.81 16.52
CA GLU A 195 -1.06 -5.24 16.97
C GLU A 195 -1.94 -5.63 15.80
N ALA A 196 -2.56 -6.81 15.84
CA ALA A 196 -3.43 -7.30 14.76
C ALA A 196 -4.68 -6.42 14.57
N GLN A 197 -5.18 -5.78 15.63
CA GLN A 197 -6.34 -4.90 15.59
C GLN A 197 -6.14 -3.70 14.65
N ASN A 198 -4.89 -3.22 14.50
CA ASN A 198 -4.55 -2.07 13.67
C ASN A 198 -4.62 -2.38 12.16
N TYR A 199 -4.60 -3.65 11.76
CA TYR A 199 -4.64 -4.09 10.36
C TYR A 199 -6.04 -4.50 9.90
N GLY A 200 -7.06 -3.81 10.39
CA GLY A 200 -8.44 -4.00 9.97
C GLY A 200 -8.73 -3.45 8.58
N VAL A 201 -9.95 -3.68 8.11
CA VAL A 201 -10.40 -3.24 6.77
C VAL A 201 -10.37 -1.72 6.62
N LEU A 202 -10.63 -0.97 7.69
CA LEU A 202 -10.53 0.50 7.67
C LEU A 202 -9.14 0.96 7.25
N PHE A 203 -8.08 0.27 7.69
CA PHE A 203 -6.72 0.55 7.25
C PHE A 203 -6.56 0.38 5.73
N SER A 204 -7.08 -0.71 5.16
CA SER A 204 -7.06 -0.91 3.70
C SER A 204 -7.82 0.20 2.96
N ILE A 205 -8.96 0.63 3.48
CA ILE A 205 -9.74 1.73 2.90
C ILE A 205 -8.93 3.03 2.90
N TYR A 206 -8.26 3.37 4.01
CA TYR A 206 -7.41 4.56 4.06
C TYR A 206 -6.28 4.51 3.03
N VAL A 207 -5.62 3.35 2.88
CA VAL A 207 -4.55 3.19 1.89
C VAL A 207 -5.06 3.34 0.46
N VAL A 208 -6.24 2.81 0.16
CA VAL A 208 -6.92 2.99 -1.14
C VAL A 208 -7.26 4.48 -1.38
N LEU A 209 -7.71 5.19 -0.34
CA LEU A 209 -8.00 6.63 -0.44
C LEU A 209 -6.77 7.46 -0.77
N TYR A 210 -5.55 7.06 -0.35
CA TYR A 210 -4.31 7.74 -0.77
C TYR A 210 -4.19 7.75 -2.30
N VAL A 211 -4.48 6.61 -2.93
CA VAL A 211 -4.37 6.46 -4.38
C VAL A 211 -5.51 7.17 -5.10
N LEU A 212 -6.74 7.06 -4.61
CA LEU A 212 -7.90 7.72 -5.20
C LEU A 212 -7.76 9.25 -5.17
N LEU A 213 -7.33 9.81 -4.04
CA LEU A 213 -7.11 11.25 -3.91
C LEU A 213 -5.96 11.72 -4.80
N GLY A 214 -4.85 11.02 -4.80
CA GLY A 214 -3.68 11.37 -5.61
C GLY A 214 -3.93 11.20 -7.12
N GLY A 215 -4.71 10.21 -7.50
CA GLY A 215 -5.02 9.82 -8.88
C GLY A 215 -4.32 8.52 -9.29
N THR A 216 -5.06 7.66 -10.01
CA THR A 216 -4.59 6.35 -10.46
C THR A 216 -3.87 6.38 -11.82
N GLN A 217 -3.91 7.51 -12.52
CA GLN A 217 -3.43 7.60 -13.90
C GLN A 217 -1.92 7.81 -14.03
N THR A 218 -1.25 8.22 -12.97
CA THR A 218 0.19 8.53 -12.97
C THR A 218 0.88 8.01 -11.72
N ALA A 219 2.16 7.65 -11.85
CA ALA A 219 2.99 7.23 -10.70
C ALA A 219 3.23 8.37 -9.67
N TYR A 220 2.93 9.63 -10.01
CA TYR A 220 3.01 10.76 -9.07
C TYR A 220 1.81 10.84 -8.13
N GLY A 221 0.65 10.30 -8.54
CA GLY A 221 -0.58 10.33 -7.74
C GLY A 221 -0.40 9.78 -6.33
N PRO A 222 0.08 8.54 -6.17
CA PRO A 222 0.27 7.93 -4.86
C PRO A 222 1.18 8.73 -3.92
N LEU A 223 2.23 9.37 -4.45
CA LEU A 223 3.11 10.25 -3.67
C LEU A 223 2.35 11.44 -3.08
N LEU A 224 1.56 12.11 -3.92
CA LEU A 224 0.75 13.24 -3.47
C LEU A 224 -0.30 12.79 -2.46
N GLY A 225 -0.99 11.69 -2.73
CA GLY A 225 -1.99 11.14 -1.81
C GLY A 225 -1.39 10.79 -0.44
N ALA A 226 -0.28 10.05 -0.40
CA ALA A 226 0.42 9.72 0.83
C ALA A 226 0.87 10.99 1.59
N ALA A 227 1.40 11.99 0.87
CA ALA A 227 1.81 13.25 1.47
C ALA A 227 0.62 14.01 2.09
N VAL A 228 -0.49 14.13 1.38
CA VAL A 228 -1.69 14.81 1.88
C VAL A 228 -2.25 14.09 3.11
N PHE A 229 -2.43 12.77 3.05
CA PHE A 229 -2.99 12.01 4.16
C PHE A 229 -2.08 11.97 5.39
N THR A 230 -0.75 12.10 5.23
CA THR A 230 0.18 12.12 6.35
C THR A 230 0.38 13.52 6.91
N LEU A 231 0.61 14.52 6.05
CA LEU A 231 0.98 15.86 6.49
C LEU A 231 -0.22 16.72 6.86
N LEU A 232 -1.38 16.56 6.20
CA LEU A 232 -2.53 17.40 6.45
C LEU A 232 -3.09 17.26 7.86
N PRO A 233 -3.33 16.03 8.41
CA PRO A 233 -3.75 15.88 9.80
C PRO A 233 -2.71 16.42 10.78
N GLU A 234 -1.44 16.42 10.40
CA GLU A 234 -0.36 16.93 11.21
C GLU A 234 -0.35 18.46 11.24
N LEU A 235 -0.55 19.11 10.11
CA LEU A 235 -0.70 20.57 10.02
C LEU A 235 -1.91 21.08 10.81
N LEU A 236 -2.99 20.27 10.88
CA LEU A 236 -4.21 20.56 11.62
C LEU A 236 -4.14 20.20 13.11
N ARG A 237 -2.98 19.78 13.62
CA ARG A 237 -2.78 19.35 15.01
C ARG A 237 -3.15 20.44 16.03
N GLY A 238 -2.99 21.72 15.68
CA GLY A 238 -3.41 22.83 16.52
C GLY A 238 -4.92 22.89 16.79
N SER A 239 -5.75 22.26 15.94
CA SER A 239 -7.21 22.21 16.04
C SER A 239 -7.69 20.83 16.48
N ALA A 240 -7.21 20.31 17.60
CA ALA A 240 -7.34 18.90 18.03
C ALA A 240 -8.78 18.34 17.93
N ALA A 241 -9.81 19.11 18.30
CA ALA A 241 -11.20 18.69 18.28
C ALA A 241 -11.79 18.59 16.84
N TRP A 242 -11.34 19.45 15.92
CA TRP A 242 -11.91 19.59 14.57
C TRP A 242 -11.05 18.95 13.47
N ARG A 243 -9.86 18.49 13.81
CA ARG A 243 -8.88 17.94 12.85
C ARG A 243 -9.47 16.90 11.90
N TYR A 244 -10.17 15.91 12.44
CA TYR A 244 -10.75 14.83 11.63
C TYR A 244 -11.93 15.29 10.79
N VAL A 245 -12.74 16.24 11.29
CA VAL A 245 -13.87 16.81 10.56
C VAL A 245 -13.37 17.64 9.38
N ILE A 246 -12.42 18.53 9.62
CA ILE A 246 -11.80 19.36 8.57
C ILE A 246 -11.16 18.46 7.50
N PHE A 247 -10.43 17.43 7.93
CA PHE A 247 -9.80 16.47 7.04
C PHE A 247 -10.83 15.74 6.16
N ALA A 248 -11.92 15.23 6.77
CA ALA A 248 -12.99 14.55 6.04
C ALA A 248 -13.68 15.49 5.04
N CYS A 249 -14.02 16.71 5.46
CA CYS A 249 -14.63 17.71 4.57
C CYS A 249 -13.71 18.06 3.39
N LEU A 250 -12.41 18.16 3.62
CA LEU A 250 -11.43 18.46 2.58
C LEU A 250 -11.32 17.31 1.57
N ILE A 251 -11.30 16.05 2.04
CA ILE A 251 -11.33 14.87 1.14
C ILE A 251 -12.59 14.88 0.29
N ILE A 252 -13.76 15.08 0.91
CA ILE A 252 -15.04 15.14 0.19
C ILE A 252 -15.01 16.26 -0.86
N ALA A 253 -14.53 17.45 -0.50
CA ALA A 253 -14.41 18.57 -1.42
C ALA A 253 -13.47 18.25 -2.60
N ILE A 254 -12.28 17.68 -2.35
CA ILE A 254 -11.36 17.29 -3.41
C ILE A 254 -11.99 16.25 -4.34
N MET A 255 -12.60 15.20 -3.79
CA MET A 255 -13.21 14.14 -4.58
C MET A 255 -14.47 14.59 -5.34
N SER A 256 -15.23 15.56 -4.81
CA SER A 256 -16.38 16.12 -5.52
C SER A 256 -15.97 17.05 -6.68
N LEU A 257 -14.88 17.82 -6.51
CA LEU A 257 -14.37 18.71 -7.54
C LEU A 257 -13.54 17.98 -8.60
N ARG A 258 -12.84 16.90 -8.21
CA ARG A 258 -11.96 16.10 -9.09
C ARG A 258 -12.08 14.60 -8.80
N PRO A 259 -13.14 13.93 -9.32
CA PRO A 259 -13.36 12.49 -9.08
C PRO A 259 -12.28 11.59 -9.66
N GLN A 260 -11.45 12.08 -10.59
CA GLN A 260 -10.34 11.34 -11.18
C GLN A 260 -9.03 11.48 -10.38
N GLY A 261 -9.05 12.18 -9.23
CA GLY A 261 -7.88 12.51 -8.42
C GLY A 261 -7.23 13.84 -8.81
N VAL A 262 -6.25 14.26 -7.98
CA VAL A 262 -5.58 15.57 -8.14
C VAL A 262 -4.67 15.58 -9.36
N ILE A 263 -3.94 14.49 -9.63
CA ILE A 263 -3.01 14.37 -10.77
C ILE A 263 -3.60 13.47 -11.85
N VAL A 264 -4.08 14.08 -12.93
CA VAL A 264 -4.68 13.40 -14.10
C VAL A 264 -3.75 13.48 -15.30
N ARG A 265 -3.65 12.39 -16.09
CA ARG A 265 -2.92 12.32 -17.35
C ARG A 265 -3.58 13.29 -18.34
N GLY A 266 -2.97 14.40 -18.68
CA GLY A 266 -3.49 15.36 -19.68
C GLY A 266 -3.75 16.78 -19.18
N SER A 267 -3.82 17.05 -17.90
CA SER A 267 -4.03 18.42 -17.42
C SER A 267 -2.82 19.35 -17.65
N TRP A 268 -1.63 18.79 -17.91
CA TRP A 268 -0.39 19.56 -18.15
C TRP A 268 -0.07 19.75 -19.65
N PHE A 269 -0.60 18.90 -20.53
CA PHE A 269 -0.31 18.98 -21.98
C PHE A 269 -1.44 19.62 -22.79
N SER A 270 -2.67 19.67 -22.27
CA SER A 270 -3.83 20.25 -22.98
C SER A 270 -3.82 21.79 -23.03
N LYS A 271 -3.02 22.48 -22.23
CA LYS A 271 -2.93 23.96 -22.24
C LYS A 271 -1.97 24.55 -23.30
N ARG A 272 -1.34 23.73 -24.16
CA ARG A 272 -0.47 24.21 -25.25
C ARG A 272 -1.04 24.03 -26.65
N ALA A 273 -2.30 23.61 -26.78
CA ALA A 273 -2.97 23.38 -28.05
C ALA A 273 -4.34 24.10 -28.12
N ALA A 274 -4.46 25.29 -27.52
CA ALA A 274 -5.57 26.21 -27.73
C ALA A 274 -5.01 27.62 -27.97
#